data_8370b3bb6f11788d1c3aa3b1a7ba01cf
#
_entry.id   8370b3bb6f11788d1c3aa3b1a7ba01cf
#
_cell.length_a   1.000
_cell.length_b   1.000
_cell.length_c   1.000
_cell.angle_alpha   90.00
_cell.angle_beta   90.00
_cell.angle_gamma   90.00
#
_symmetry.space_group_name_H-M   'P 1'
#
loop_
_entity.id
_entity.type
_entity.pdbx_description
1 polymer ?
#
loop_
_entity_poly.entity_id
_entity_poly.type
_entity_poly.pdbx_seq_one_letter_code
_entity_poly.pdbx_strand_id
1 'polypeptide(L)'
;SFDKNNIWPTLELVGLADEKNTKKLVKAYSLGMKQRLALAFALVKRPKILLLDEPTNGLDPAGIHEIRELIVTLAKEKGLTVFISSHILSEIEHIADRVGIINHGRLVYEGAIEAIQSNAWIEIGGDFSTGDITTALNEYGLVRVLDIAANKLTLGDFSNNDLADFVTYLVEKGFRIFRVVRETETLEDIFLNLTTE
;
A
#
# COMPACT_ATOMS: atom_id res chain seq x y z
N SER A 1 21.73 -10.46 -28.04
CA SER A 1 23.06 -10.85 -27.57
C SER A 1 23.25 -10.38 -26.13
N PHE A 2 23.88 -11.20 -25.32
CA PHE A 2 24.23 -10.89 -23.94
C PHE A 2 25.48 -9.98 -23.92
N ASP A 3 25.34 -8.78 -23.31
CA ASP A 3 26.44 -7.85 -23.13
C ASP A 3 27.07 -8.05 -21.75
N LYS A 4 28.31 -8.55 -21.73
CA LYS A 4 29.07 -8.78 -20.49
C LYS A 4 29.32 -7.49 -19.70
N ASN A 5 29.33 -6.34 -20.35
CA ASN A 5 29.51 -5.05 -19.69
C ASN A 5 28.35 -4.66 -18.79
N ASN A 6 27.18 -5.30 -18.96
CA ASN A 6 26.00 -5.06 -18.10
C ASN A 6 26.02 -5.86 -16.79
N ILE A 7 26.89 -6.84 -16.63
CA ILE A 7 26.89 -7.71 -15.44
C ILE A 7 27.16 -6.87 -14.18
N TRP A 8 28.26 -6.13 -14.18
CA TRP A 8 28.67 -5.40 -12.98
C TRP A 8 27.68 -4.29 -12.58
N PRO A 9 27.23 -3.41 -13.48
CA PRO A 9 26.21 -2.43 -13.17
C PRO A 9 24.88 -3.05 -12.68
N THR A 10 24.54 -4.25 -13.19
CA THR A 10 23.33 -4.94 -12.72
C THR A 10 23.51 -5.50 -11.30
N LEU A 11 24.68 -6.03 -10.97
CA LEU A 11 24.99 -6.48 -9.60
C LEU A 11 25.03 -5.31 -8.61
N GLU A 12 25.54 -4.16 -9.01
CA GLU A 12 25.47 -2.91 -8.22
C GLU A 12 24.03 -2.52 -7.95
N LEU A 13 23.19 -2.51 -8.99
CA LEU A 13 21.79 -2.14 -8.91
C LEU A 13 21.00 -3.01 -7.91
N VAL A 14 21.31 -4.31 -7.87
CA VAL A 14 20.64 -5.23 -6.92
C VAL A 14 21.39 -5.38 -5.59
N GLY A 15 22.44 -4.60 -5.33
CA GLY A 15 23.19 -4.60 -4.07
C GLY A 15 24.02 -5.86 -3.82
N LEU A 16 24.54 -6.50 -4.88
CA LEU A 16 25.35 -7.71 -4.79
C LEU A 16 26.80 -7.52 -5.29
N ALA A 17 27.21 -6.31 -5.67
CA ALA A 17 28.51 -6.03 -6.25
C ALA A 17 29.67 -5.89 -5.25
N ASP A 18 29.39 -5.89 -3.94
CA ASP A 18 30.45 -5.78 -2.95
C ASP A 18 31.39 -7.00 -2.95
N GLU A 19 32.64 -6.78 -2.58
CA GLU A 19 33.70 -7.80 -2.61
C GLU A 19 33.38 -9.02 -1.75
N LYS A 20 32.67 -8.83 -0.62
CA LYS A 20 32.25 -9.90 0.29
C LYS A 20 31.20 -10.80 -0.36
N ASN A 21 30.25 -10.23 -1.09
CA ASN A 21 29.17 -10.97 -1.75
C ASN A 21 29.67 -11.66 -3.02
N THR A 22 30.50 -11.00 -3.84
CA THR A 22 31.02 -11.57 -5.10
C THR A 22 31.99 -12.75 -4.88
N LYS A 23 32.67 -12.82 -3.74
CA LYS A 23 33.51 -13.98 -3.35
C LYS A 23 32.72 -15.12 -2.72
N LYS A 24 31.47 -14.90 -2.34
CA LYS A 24 30.63 -15.89 -1.67
C LYS A 24 30.00 -16.82 -2.68
N LEU A 25 30.00 -18.13 -2.41
CA LEU A 25 29.31 -19.08 -3.26
C LEU A 25 27.79 -18.88 -3.18
N VAL A 26 27.09 -18.98 -4.30
CA VAL A 26 25.62 -18.79 -4.38
C VAL A 26 24.83 -19.72 -3.43
N LYS A 27 25.35 -20.94 -3.19
CA LYS A 27 24.74 -21.87 -2.20
C LYS A 27 24.73 -21.30 -0.77
N ALA A 28 25.63 -20.38 -0.46
CA ALA A 28 25.74 -19.72 0.84
C ALA A 28 25.03 -18.36 0.91
N TYR A 29 24.30 -17.97 -0.15
CA TYR A 29 23.47 -16.77 -0.16
C TYR A 29 22.24 -16.97 0.72
N SER A 30 21.84 -15.88 1.40
CA SER A 30 20.52 -15.80 2.04
C SER A 30 19.41 -15.87 0.99
N LEU A 31 18.17 -16.07 1.40
CA LEU A 31 17.03 -16.07 0.48
C LEU A 31 16.93 -14.72 -0.25
N GLY A 32 17.02 -13.59 0.46
CA GLY A 32 17.02 -12.26 -0.14
C GLY A 32 18.16 -12.03 -1.14
N MET A 33 19.38 -12.53 -0.86
CA MET A 33 20.49 -12.47 -1.82
C MET A 33 20.18 -13.32 -3.06
N LYS A 34 19.53 -14.46 -2.93
CA LYS A 34 19.11 -15.30 -4.08
C LYS A 34 18.05 -14.61 -4.91
N GLN A 35 17.06 -13.96 -4.27
CA GLN A 35 16.03 -13.17 -4.95
C GLN A 35 16.66 -12.01 -5.74
N ARG A 36 17.57 -11.24 -5.14
CA ARG A 36 18.31 -10.17 -5.83
C ARG A 36 19.14 -10.70 -6.99
N LEU A 37 19.76 -11.86 -6.83
CA LEU A 37 20.52 -12.48 -7.93
C LEU A 37 19.57 -12.91 -9.07
N ALA A 38 18.40 -13.45 -8.78
CA ALA A 38 17.39 -13.78 -9.79
C ALA A 38 16.92 -12.53 -10.55
N LEU A 39 16.68 -11.42 -9.84
CA LEU A 39 16.39 -10.12 -10.45
C LEU A 39 17.56 -9.66 -11.36
N ALA A 40 18.80 -9.79 -10.91
CA ALA A 40 19.98 -9.46 -11.74
C ALA A 40 20.00 -10.26 -13.05
N PHE A 41 19.69 -11.56 -13.01
CA PHE A 41 19.60 -12.39 -14.22
C PHE A 41 18.52 -11.90 -15.20
N ALA A 42 17.37 -11.47 -14.69
CA ALA A 42 16.32 -10.89 -15.53
C ALA A 42 16.74 -9.54 -16.13
N LEU A 43 17.42 -8.68 -15.36
CA LEU A 43 17.75 -7.31 -15.70
C LEU A 43 18.98 -7.18 -16.64
N VAL A 44 19.89 -8.14 -16.63
CA VAL A 44 21.17 -8.07 -17.38
C VAL A 44 20.96 -7.88 -18.89
N LYS A 45 19.82 -8.30 -19.43
CA LYS A 45 19.42 -8.10 -20.83
C LYS A 45 18.73 -6.77 -21.11
N ARG A 46 18.58 -5.91 -20.12
CA ARG A 46 17.88 -4.62 -20.17
C ARG A 46 16.47 -4.76 -20.75
N PRO A 47 15.61 -5.56 -20.13
CA PRO A 47 14.23 -5.71 -20.57
C PRO A 47 13.49 -4.38 -20.44
N LYS A 48 12.39 -4.21 -21.19
CA LYS A 48 11.42 -3.12 -20.99
C LYS A 48 10.32 -3.51 -20.01
N ILE A 49 10.05 -4.80 -19.90
CA ILE A 49 9.00 -5.37 -19.06
C ILE A 49 9.62 -6.45 -18.17
N LEU A 50 9.31 -6.41 -16.89
CA LEU A 50 9.73 -7.38 -15.90
C LEU A 50 8.50 -8.03 -15.27
N LEU A 51 8.46 -9.36 -15.25
CA LEU A 51 7.39 -10.14 -14.61
C LEU A 51 7.97 -10.80 -13.37
N LEU A 52 7.37 -10.53 -12.22
CA LEU A 52 7.77 -11.03 -10.91
C LEU A 52 6.62 -11.80 -10.28
N ASP A 53 6.85 -13.06 -10.03
CA ASP A 53 5.90 -13.94 -9.35
C ASP A 53 6.33 -14.08 -7.89
N GLU A 54 5.50 -13.55 -6.96
CA GLU A 54 5.72 -13.57 -5.52
C GLU A 54 7.15 -13.17 -5.08
N PRO A 55 7.69 -12.01 -5.51
CA PRO A 55 9.11 -11.69 -5.34
C PRO A 55 9.54 -11.51 -3.88
N THR A 56 8.62 -11.28 -2.95
CA THR A 56 8.85 -11.09 -1.52
C THR A 56 8.60 -12.35 -0.68
N ASN A 57 8.09 -13.40 -1.31
CA ASN A 57 7.67 -14.62 -0.59
C ASN A 57 8.83 -15.25 0.19
N GLY A 58 8.60 -15.52 1.49
CA GLY A 58 9.55 -16.14 2.41
C GLY A 58 10.70 -15.25 2.87
N LEU A 59 10.70 -13.97 2.53
CA LEU A 59 11.66 -13.01 3.05
C LEU A 59 11.27 -12.54 4.46
N ASP A 60 12.26 -12.14 5.24
CA ASP A 60 12.05 -11.40 6.47
C ASP A 60 11.61 -9.94 6.17
N PRO A 61 11.07 -9.19 7.15
CA PRO A 61 10.59 -7.83 6.93
C PRO A 61 11.63 -6.88 6.31
N ALA A 62 12.90 -7.02 6.67
CA ALA A 62 13.98 -6.23 6.09
C ALA A 62 14.18 -6.55 4.60
N GLY A 63 14.21 -7.85 4.26
CA GLY A 63 14.33 -8.32 2.88
C GLY A 63 13.14 -7.91 2.01
N ILE A 64 11.92 -7.93 2.56
CA ILE A 64 10.71 -7.42 1.90
C ILE A 64 10.88 -5.94 1.55
N HIS A 65 11.27 -5.13 2.52
CA HIS A 65 11.49 -3.70 2.32
C HIS A 65 12.52 -3.43 1.22
N GLU A 66 13.66 -4.12 1.26
CA GLU A 66 14.74 -3.96 0.28
C GLU A 66 14.33 -4.37 -1.15
N ILE A 67 13.54 -5.44 -1.31
CA ILE A 67 13.04 -5.85 -2.64
C ILE A 67 12.00 -4.84 -3.15
N ARG A 68 11.12 -4.32 -2.29
CA ARG A 68 10.16 -3.27 -2.66
C ARG A 68 10.85 -2.01 -3.16
N GLU A 69 11.82 -1.49 -2.42
CA GLU A 69 12.61 -0.31 -2.82
C GLU A 69 13.30 -0.54 -4.18
N LEU A 70 13.85 -1.73 -4.38
CA LEU A 70 14.46 -2.08 -5.67
C LEU A 70 13.43 -2.06 -6.81
N ILE A 71 12.25 -2.63 -6.61
CA ILE A 71 11.17 -2.65 -7.61
C ILE A 71 10.72 -1.22 -7.95
N VAL A 72 10.51 -0.37 -6.95
CA VAL A 72 10.16 1.04 -7.14
C VAL A 72 11.24 1.78 -7.93
N THR A 73 12.51 1.58 -7.58
CA THR A 73 13.66 2.16 -8.30
C THR A 73 13.67 1.71 -9.76
N LEU A 74 13.44 0.42 -10.03
CA LEU A 74 13.39 -0.12 -11.39
C LEU A 74 12.27 0.52 -12.21
N ALA A 75 11.09 0.69 -11.63
CA ALA A 75 9.96 1.31 -12.32
C ALA A 75 10.15 2.81 -12.51
N LYS A 76 10.40 3.57 -11.45
CA LYS A 76 10.42 5.04 -11.47
C LYS A 76 11.69 5.63 -12.05
N GLU A 77 12.85 5.09 -11.71
CA GLU A 77 14.15 5.67 -12.13
C GLU A 77 14.71 5.04 -13.40
N LYS A 78 14.43 3.75 -13.62
CA LYS A 78 14.96 3.03 -14.80
C LYS A 78 13.91 2.89 -15.90
N GLY A 79 12.65 3.32 -15.67
CA GLY A 79 11.58 3.32 -16.66
C GLY A 79 11.14 1.92 -17.10
N LEU A 80 11.28 0.91 -16.23
CA LEU A 80 10.78 -0.44 -16.50
C LEU A 80 9.29 -0.51 -16.21
N THR A 81 8.55 -1.24 -17.05
CA THR A 81 7.21 -1.70 -16.69
C THR A 81 7.36 -2.98 -15.87
N VAL A 82 6.87 -2.98 -14.63
CA VAL A 82 6.96 -4.14 -13.73
C VAL A 82 5.57 -4.69 -13.45
N PHE A 83 5.38 -5.98 -13.71
CA PHE A 83 4.19 -6.74 -13.30
C PHE A 83 4.58 -7.63 -12.13
N ILE A 84 3.79 -7.56 -11.05
CA ILE A 84 4.04 -8.31 -9.82
C ILE A 84 2.79 -9.08 -9.46
N SER A 85 2.94 -10.37 -9.14
CA SER A 85 1.94 -11.11 -8.37
C SER A 85 2.30 -11.06 -6.88
N SER A 86 1.31 -10.91 -6.02
CA SER A 86 1.43 -11.08 -4.57
C SER A 86 0.09 -11.47 -3.97
N HIS A 87 0.11 -12.21 -2.89
CA HIS A 87 -1.04 -12.47 -2.05
C HIS A 87 -1.09 -11.53 -0.82
N ILE A 88 -0.11 -10.66 -0.66
CA ILE A 88 -0.03 -9.68 0.44
C ILE A 88 -0.47 -8.32 -0.09
N LEU A 89 -1.74 -7.98 0.13
CA LEU A 89 -2.38 -6.79 -0.45
C LEU A 89 -1.72 -5.49 0.00
N SER A 90 -1.35 -5.39 1.27
CA SER A 90 -0.66 -4.21 1.81
C SER A 90 0.71 -3.95 1.17
N GLU A 91 1.40 -4.97 0.66
CA GLU A 91 2.64 -4.76 -0.09
C GLU A 91 2.37 -4.12 -1.45
N ILE A 92 1.31 -4.57 -2.13
CA ILE A 92 0.92 -4.03 -3.45
C ILE A 92 0.49 -2.57 -3.34
N GLU A 93 -0.27 -2.20 -2.29
CA GLU A 93 -0.67 -0.82 -2.04
C GLU A 93 0.50 0.17 -1.96
N HIS A 94 1.67 -0.30 -1.52
CA HIS A 94 2.86 0.55 -1.36
C HIS A 94 3.69 0.73 -2.63
N ILE A 95 3.57 -0.16 -3.62
CA ILE A 95 4.48 -0.21 -4.77
C ILE A 95 3.80 -0.10 -6.12
N ALA A 96 2.51 -0.45 -6.22
CA ALA A 96 1.81 -0.50 -7.49
C ALA A 96 1.12 0.83 -7.82
N ASP A 97 1.15 1.22 -9.09
CA ASP A 97 0.35 2.32 -9.62
C ASP A 97 -1.06 1.81 -10.01
N ARG A 98 -1.15 0.57 -10.44
CA ARG A 98 -2.40 -0.09 -10.85
C ARG A 98 -2.46 -1.51 -10.29
N VAL A 99 -3.67 -1.97 -10.00
CA VAL A 99 -3.93 -3.31 -9.48
C VAL A 99 -5.01 -4.01 -10.27
N GLY A 100 -4.85 -5.33 -10.43
CA GLY A 100 -5.89 -6.24 -10.89
C GLY A 100 -6.13 -7.33 -9.86
N ILE A 101 -7.38 -7.56 -9.47
CA ILE A 101 -7.75 -8.65 -8.56
C ILE A 101 -8.30 -9.81 -9.37
N ILE A 102 -7.69 -10.98 -9.17
CA ILE A 102 -8.10 -12.22 -9.82
C ILE A 102 -8.75 -13.13 -8.78
N ASN A 103 -9.99 -13.55 -9.04
CA ASN A 103 -10.72 -14.51 -8.24
C ASN A 103 -11.22 -15.67 -9.13
N HIS A 104 -10.94 -16.93 -8.74
CA HIS A 104 -11.28 -18.12 -9.52
C HIS A 104 -10.92 -18.05 -11.01
N GLY A 105 -9.73 -17.49 -11.33
CA GLY A 105 -9.23 -17.36 -12.70
C GLY A 105 -9.89 -16.25 -13.52
N ARG A 106 -10.69 -15.38 -12.92
CA ARG A 106 -11.33 -14.23 -13.56
C ARG A 106 -10.81 -12.93 -12.96
N LEU A 107 -10.56 -11.95 -13.80
CA LEU A 107 -10.28 -10.59 -13.36
C LEU A 107 -11.59 -9.96 -12.86
N VAL A 108 -11.70 -9.74 -11.55
CA VAL A 108 -12.91 -9.19 -10.89
C VAL A 108 -12.80 -7.70 -10.62
N TYR A 109 -11.59 -7.15 -10.61
CA TYR A 109 -11.33 -5.72 -10.46
C TYR A 109 -10.07 -5.33 -11.22
N GLU A 110 -10.06 -4.12 -11.76
CA GLU A 110 -8.88 -3.43 -12.30
C GLU A 110 -9.01 -1.93 -12.06
N GLY A 111 -7.98 -1.32 -11.47
CA GLY A 111 -8.00 0.11 -11.17
C GLY A 111 -6.65 0.69 -10.80
N ALA A 112 -6.58 2.01 -10.68
CA ALA A 112 -5.45 2.71 -10.09
C ALA A 112 -5.53 2.63 -8.56
N ILE A 113 -4.39 2.49 -7.89
CA ILE A 113 -4.32 2.49 -6.41
C ILE A 113 -4.83 3.83 -5.85
N GLU A 114 -4.48 4.95 -6.49
CA GLU A 114 -4.94 6.27 -6.08
C GLU A 114 -6.46 6.42 -6.07
N ALA A 115 -7.17 5.74 -6.99
CA ALA A 115 -8.63 5.77 -7.02
C ALA A 115 -9.24 5.06 -5.80
N ILE A 116 -8.60 4.02 -5.29
CA ILE A 116 -8.98 3.32 -4.06
C ILE A 116 -8.75 4.23 -2.86
N GLN A 117 -7.55 4.77 -2.73
CA GLN A 117 -7.15 5.63 -1.62
C GLN A 117 -7.89 6.98 -1.59
N SER A 118 -8.55 7.38 -2.68
CA SER A 118 -9.37 8.61 -2.73
C SER A 118 -10.68 8.47 -1.97
N ASN A 119 -11.13 7.27 -1.66
CA ASN A 119 -12.31 7.02 -0.82
C ASN A 119 -11.91 7.14 0.65
N ALA A 120 -11.83 8.37 1.14
CA ALA A 120 -11.49 8.64 2.53
C ALA A 120 -12.74 8.95 3.35
N TRP A 121 -12.70 8.61 4.63
CA TRP A 121 -13.69 9.01 5.63
C TRP A 121 -13.02 9.34 6.95
N ILE A 122 -13.75 10.08 7.81
CA ILE A 122 -13.30 10.40 9.16
C ILE A 122 -14.06 9.55 10.16
N GLU A 123 -13.32 8.92 11.05
CA GLU A 123 -13.85 8.22 12.20
C GLU A 123 -13.53 8.99 13.48
N ILE A 124 -14.58 9.36 14.22
CA ILE A 124 -14.47 10.04 15.52
C ILE A 124 -14.99 9.11 16.60
N GLY A 125 -14.12 8.76 17.54
CA GLY A 125 -14.46 8.05 18.76
C GLY A 125 -14.62 9.03 19.92
N GLY A 126 -15.73 8.93 20.64
CA GLY A 126 -16.05 9.85 21.73
C GLY A 126 -17.02 9.26 22.73
N ASP A 127 -17.22 9.98 23.82
CA ASP A 127 -18.22 9.65 24.84
C ASP A 127 -19.51 10.43 24.52
N PHE A 128 -20.34 9.83 23.66
CA PHE A 128 -21.60 10.42 23.22
C PHE A 128 -22.65 9.36 22.90
N SER A 129 -23.94 9.73 23.13
CA SER A 129 -25.05 8.93 22.64
C SER A 129 -25.37 9.26 21.17
N THR A 130 -26.03 8.33 20.48
CA THR A 130 -26.52 8.55 19.11
C THR A 130 -27.45 9.77 19.01
N GLY A 131 -28.29 9.98 20.00
CA GLY A 131 -29.27 11.10 20.01
C GLY A 131 -28.58 12.47 20.18
N ASP A 132 -27.64 12.56 21.12
CA ASP A 132 -26.92 13.82 21.40
C ASP A 132 -26.05 14.25 20.23
N ILE A 133 -25.31 13.30 19.66
CA ILE A 133 -24.45 13.59 18.51
C ILE A 133 -25.25 13.96 17.26
N THR A 134 -26.39 13.31 17.03
CA THR A 134 -27.31 13.67 15.92
C THR A 134 -27.79 15.10 16.04
N THR A 135 -28.16 15.54 17.26
CA THR A 135 -28.57 16.90 17.52
C THR A 135 -27.44 17.91 17.21
N ALA A 136 -26.23 17.63 17.68
CA ALA A 136 -25.09 18.47 17.42
C ALA A 136 -24.73 18.56 15.93
N LEU A 137 -24.82 17.46 15.18
CA LEU A 137 -24.62 17.42 13.73
C LEU A 137 -25.64 18.32 13.00
N ASN A 138 -26.89 18.24 13.38
CA ASN A 138 -27.96 19.07 12.80
C ASN A 138 -27.74 20.58 13.09
N GLU A 139 -27.28 20.91 14.28
CA GLU A 139 -26.98 22.30 14.66
C GLU A 139 -25.74 22.86 13.94
N TYR A 140 -24.72 22.06 13.74
CA TYR A 140 -23.51 22.46 13.01
C TYR A 140 -23.77 22.73 11.52
N GLY A 141 -24.88 22.17 11.03
CA GLY A 141 -25.28 22.36 9.62
C GLY A 141 -24.43 21.57 8.63
N LEU A 142 -23.76 20.57 9.07
CA LEU A 142 -22.84 19.77 8.31
C LEU A 142 -23.51 18.44 7.97
N VAL A 143 -23.37 17.78 6.83
CA VAL A 143 -22.19 17.09 6.42
C VAL A 143 -22.61 15.69 6.03
N ARG A 144 -21.86 15.06 5.20
CA ARG A 144 -22.10 13.69 4.81
C ARG A 144 -21.81 12.75 5.98
N VAL A 145 -22.84 12.46 6.79
CA VAL A 145 -22.80 11.42 7.81
C VAL A 145 -22.90 10.07 7.09
N LEU A 146 -21.96 9.17 7.37
CA LEU A 146 -21.92 7.82 6.80
C LEU A 146 -22.52 6.80 7.77
N ASP A 147 -22.17 6.92 9.06
CA ASP A 147 -22.67 6.04 10.11
C ASP A 147 -22.62 6.71 11.49
N ILE A 148 -23.55 6.34 12.36
CA ILE A 148 -23.59 6.74 13.77
C ILE A 148 -23.83 5.50 14.61
N ALA A 149 -22.84 5.11 15.38
CA ALA A 149 -22.93 4.04 16.36
C ALA A 149 -22.66 4.60 17.77
N ALA A 150 -22.91 3.80 18.81
CA ALA A 150 -22.54 4.20 20.16
C ALA A 150 -21.04 4.47 20.25
N ASN A 151 -20.66 5.66 20.72
CA ASN A 151 -19.28 6.11 20.88
C ASN A 151 -18.45 6.21 19.59
N LYS A 152 -19.10 6.12 18.41
CA LYS A 152 -18.42 6.18 17.10
C LYS A 152 -19.27 6.99 16.11
N LEU A 153 -18.63 7.92 15.42
CA LEU A 153 -19.21 8.71 14.35
C LEU A 153 -18.32 8.55 13.11
N THR A 154 -18.93 8.18 11.99
CA THR A 154 -18.25 8.07 10.70
C THR A 154 -18.80 9.13 9.75
N LEU A 155 -17.91 9.94 9.21
CA LEU A 155 -18.22 11.09 8.34
C LEU A 155 -17.51 10.96 7.01
N GLY A 156 -18.04 11.56 5.96
CA GLY A 156 -17.29 11.78 4.73
C GLY A 156 -16.02 12.59 4.98
N ASP A 157 -15.10 12.58 4.03
CA ASP A 157 -13.80 13.27 4.19
C ASP A 157 -13.96 14.80 4.27
N PHE A 158 -13.07 15.42 5.01
CA PHE A 158 -12.98 16.85 5.26
C PHE A 158 -11.59 17.39 4.98
N SER A 159 -11.48 18.69 4.75
CA SER A 159 -10.19 19.35 4.89
C SER A 159 -9.68 19.28 6.33
N ASN A 160 -8.36 19.37 6.52
CA ASN A 160 -7.79 19.36 7.88
C ASN A 160 -8.31 20.52 8.74
N ASN A 161 -8.57 21.69 8.14
CA ASN A 161 -9.10 22.85 8.85
C ASN A 161 -10.55 22.62 9.27
N ASP A 162 -11.41 22.17 8.35
CA ASP A 162 -12.81 21.90 8.67
C ASP A 162 -12.94 20.81 9.74
N LEU A 163 -12.07 19.78 9.69
CA LEU A 163 -12.02 18.73 10.71
C LEU A 163 -11.63 19.29 12.08
N ALA A 164 -10.63 20.17 12.15
CA ALA A 164 -10.20 20.82 13.39
C ALA A 164 -11.33 21.68 13.99
N ASP A 165 -12.01 22.47 13.15
CA ASP A 165 -13.13 23.30 13.56
C ASP A 165 -14.31 22.47 14.07
N PHE A 166 -14.61 21.37 13.37
CA PHE A 166 -15.67 20.46 13.78
C PHE A 166 -15.36 19.74 15.11
N VAL A 167 -14.13 19.26 15.29
CA VAL A 167 -13.72 18.65 16.57
C VAL A 167 -13.79 19.67 17.71
N THR A 168 -13.34 20.89 17.46
CA THR A 168 -13.44 21.99 18.45
C THR A 168 -14.89 22.22 18.84
N TYR A 169 -15.79 22.34 17.87
CA TYR A 169 -17.23 22.48 18.11
C TYR A 169 -17.78 21.34 18.98
N LEU A 170 -17.44 20.10 18.69
CA LEU A 170 -17.91 18.94 19.50
C LEU A 170 -17.44 19.05 20.96
N VAL A 171 -16.17 19.44 21.17
CA VAL A 171 -15.62 19.63 22.52
C VAL A 171 -16.32 20.78 23.27
N GLU A 172 -16.61 21.88 22.58
CA GLU A 172 -17.35 23.03 23.14
C GLU A 172 -18.80 22.66 23.53
N LYS A 173 -19.41 21.72 22.78
CA LYS A 173 -20.72 21.11 23.12
C LYS A 173 -20.66 20.13 24.28
N GLY A 174 -19.47 19.86 24.83
CA GLY A 174 -19.26 19.01 25.98
C GLY A 174 -19.00 17.54 25.65
N PHE A 175 -18.83 17.19 24.37
CA PHE A 175 -18.46 15.82 23.99
C PHE A 175 -16.98 15.56 24.32
N ARG A 176 -16.71 14.37 24.85
CA ARG A 176 -15.35 13.90 25.13
C ARG A 176 -14.85 13.10 23.95
N ILE A 177 -13.93 13.69 23.16
CA ILE A 177 -13.32 13.04 21.99
C ILE A 177 -12.00 12.41 22.42
N PHE A 178 -11.80 11.14 22.10
CA PHE A 178 -10.58 10.41 22.43
C PHE A 178 -9.91 9.76 21.20
N ARG A 179 -10.57 9.78 20.03
CA ARG A 179 -10.01 9.29 18.77
C ARG A 179 -10.53 10.14 17.62
N VAL A 180 -9.63 10.55 16.71
CA VAL A 180 -9.97 11.13 15.41
C VAL A 180 -9.00 10.53 14.40
N VAL A 181 -9.52 9.78 13.44
CA VAL A 181 -8.70 9.11 12.42
C VAL A 181 -9.31 9.35 11.06
N ARG A 182 -8.46 9.65 10.08
CA ARG A 182 -8.83 9.57 8.67
C ARG A 182 -8.48 8.19 8.18
N GLU A 183 -9.49 7.46 7.76
CA GLU A 183 -9.38 6.14 7.17
C GLU A 183 -9.53 6.25 5.65
N THR A 184 -8.95 5.33 4.93
CA THR A 184 -9.09 5.18 3.48
C THR A 184 -9.46 3.76 3.15
N GLU A 185 -10.20 3.55 2.08
CA GLU A 185 -10.49 2.22 1.57
C GLU A 185 -9.17 1.51 1.22
N THR A 186 -9.04 0.25 1.59
CA THR A 186 -7.86 -0.57 1.34
C THR A 186 -8.12 -1.60 0.25
N LEU A 187 -7.06 -2.12 -0.35
CA LEU A 187 -7.18 -3.28 -1.26
C LEU A 187 -7.80 -4.48 -0.57
N GLU A 188 -7.56 -4.64 0.72
CA GLU A 188 -8.14 -5.74 1.51
C GLU A 188 -9.66 -5.59 1.61
N ASP A 189 -10.17 -4.38 1.87
CA ASP A 189 -11.61 -4.10 1.90
C ASP A 189 -12.25 -4.43 0.54
N ILE A 190 -11.66 -3.98 -0.56
CA ILE A 190 -12.15 -4.27 -1.91
C ILE A 190 -12.10 -5.77 -2.19
N PHE A 191 -10.99 -6.43 -1.85
CA PHE A 191 -10.84 -7.86 -2.07
C PHE A 191 -11.92 -8.65 -1.32
N LEU A 192 -12.14 -8.34 -0.04
CA LEU A 192 -13.18 -8.97 0.77
C LEU A 192 -14.57 -8.73 0.18
N ASN A 193 -14.89 -7.50 -0.19
CA ASN A 193 -16.19 -7.16 -0.79
C ASN A 193 -16.45 -7.89 -2.11
N LEU A 194 -15.42 -8.17 -2.91
CA LEU A 194 -15.54 -8.84 -4.20
C LEU A 194 -15.46 -10.37 -4.12
N THR A 195 -15.01 -10.92 -3.01
CA THR A 195 -14.78 -12.37 -2.86
C THR A 195 -15.68 -13.03 -1.82
N THR A 196 -16.45 -12.26 -1.06
CA THR A 196 -17.42 -12.74 -0.06
C THR A 196 -18.79 -12.91 -0.72
N GLU A 197 -18.96 -13.94 -1.54
CA GLU A 197 -20.22 -14.50 -1.99
C GLU A 197 -20.36 -15.95 -1.52
#